data_bc11416f3cc03b05982b70ddab7c80b1
#
_entry.id   bc11416f3cc03b05982b70ddab7c80b1
#
_cell.length_a   1.000
_cell.length_b   1.000
_cell.length_c   1.000
_cell.angle_alpha   90.00
_cell.angle_beta   90.00
_cell.angle_gamma   90.00
#
_symmetry.space_group_name_H-M   'P 1'
#
loop_
_entity.id
_entity.type
_entity.pdbx_description
1 polymer ?
#
loop_
_entity_poly.entity_id
_entity_poly.type
_entity_poly.pdbx_seq_one_letter_code
_entity_poly.pdbx_strand_id
1 'polypeptide(L)'
;MVSLRPITDANREAVEALAVTPGQRRFVSGVRESILEAAEEPDAQALYWAIYDEETPVGFVMIADEVGGPDYIAHFLWKLLIDERYQRQGFGTATLDLIVEYFRNREVRTMWTSAEQGEGSPVAFYERYGFKRAGDLHGDEILLRLEIS
;
A
#
# COMPACT_ATOMS: atom_id res chain seq x y z
N MET A 1 -12.80 -13.20 -5.61
CA MET A 1 -12.71 -12.55 -4.32
C MET A 1 -11.26 -12.20 -4.01
N VAL A 2 -11.02 -10.99 -3.57
CA VAL A 2 -9.66 -10.53 -3.24
C VAL A 2 -9.23 -11.09 -1.89
N SER A 3 -8.00 -11.57 -1.83
CA SER A 3 -7.40 -12.03 -0.57
C SER A 3 -5.95 -11.58 -0.48
N LEU A 4 -5.45 -11.51 0.75
CA LEU A 4 -4.04 -11.21 1.01
C LEU A 4 -3.34 -12.49 1.40
N ARG A 5 -2.21 -12.77 0.75
CA ARG A 5 -1.45 -14.01 0.99
C ARG A 5 0.02 -13.70 1.26
N PRO A 6 0.66 -14.48 2.12
CA PRO A 6 2.09 -14.30 2.33
C PRO A 6 2.88 -14.57 1.06
N ILE A 7 4.03 -13.90 0.93
CA ILE A 7 4.95 -14.14 -0.17
C ILE A 7 5.88 -15.28 0.25
N THR A 8 5.88 -16.34 -0.54
CA THR A 8 6.64 -17.57 -0.27
C THR A 8 7.55 -17.87 -1.45
N ASP A 9 8.40 -18.86 -1.32
CA ASP A 9 9.24 -19.31 -2.44
C ASP A 9 8.40 -19.75 -3.64
N ALA A 10 7.18 -20.25 -3.39
CA ALA A 10 6.31 -20.75 -4.45
C ALA A 10 5.72 -19.62 -5.31
N ASN A 11 5.46 -18.44 -4.73
CA ASN A 11 4.84 -17.34 -5.48
C ASN A 11 5.72 -16.11 -5.67
N ARG A 12 6.93 -16.09 -5.12
CA ARG A 12 7.80 -14.92 -5.13
C ARG A 12 8.07 -14.41 -6.54
N GLU A 13 8.43 -15.29 -7.46
CA GLU A 13 8.75 -14.88 -8.82
C GLU A 13 7.55 -14.22 -9.51
N ALA A 14 6.36 -14.81 -9.37
CA ALA A 14 5.15 -14.27 -9.96
C ALA A 14 4.79 -12.91 -9.36
N VAL A 15 4.94 -12.76 -8.05
CA VAL A 15 4.62 -11.50 -7.37
C VAL A 15 5.63 -10.42 -7.71
N GLU A 16 6.92 -10.74 -7.78
CA GLU A 16 7.95 -9.78 -8.14
C GLU A 16 7.86 -9.31 -9.60
N ALA A 17 7.20 -10.09 -10.46
CA ALA A 17 6.99 -9.72 -11.86
C ALA A 17 5.85 -8.71 -12.05
N LEU A 18 5.02 -8.48 -11.02
CA LEU A 18 3.93 -7.51 -11.09
C LEU A 18 4.49 -6.09 -11.19
N ALA A 19 3.87 -5.25 -12.02
CA ALA A 19 4.37 -3.90 -12.25
C ALA A 19 3.23 -2.96 -12.64
N VAL A 20 3.35 -1.71 -12.18
CA VAL A 20 2.44 -0.64 -12.59
C VAL A 20 2.81 -0.13 -13.99
N THR A 21 1.99 0.76 -14.56
CA THR A 21 2.30 1.38 -15.85
C THR A 21 3.58 2.22 -15.74
N PRO A 22 4.29 2.46 -16.86
CA PRO A 22 5.48 3.31 -16.83
C PRO A 22 5.24 4.69 -16.21
N GLY A 23 4.08 5.30 -16.46
CA GLY A 23 3.74 6.61 -15.89
C GLY A 23 3.52 6.59 -14.38
N GLN A 24 3.25 5.43 -13.81
CA GLN A 24 3.02 5.28 -12.38
C GLN A 24 4.27 4.89 -11.60
N ARG A 25 5.34 4.48 -12.28
CA ARG A 25 6.56 3.95 -11.62
C ARG A 25 7.23 4.96 -10.69
N ARG A 26 7.08 6.24 -10.95
CA ARG A 26 7.66 7.27 -10.09
C ARG A 26 6.94 7.40 -8.75
N PHE A 27 5.70 6.88 -8.65
CA PHE A 27 4.88 6.99 -7.44
C PHE A 27 4.90 5.71 -6.61
N VAL A 28 5.25 4.57 -7.20
CA VAL A 28 5.19 3.27 -6.52
C VAL A 28 6.42 2.47 -6.89
N SER A 29 7.17 2.05 -5.87
CA SER A 29 8.31 1.14 -6.05
C SER A 29 7.82 -0.25 -6.44
N GLY A 30 8.64 -1.00 -7.15
CA GLY A 30 8.34 -2.39 -7.47
C GLY A 30 8.31 -3.26 -6.21
N VAL A 31 7.83 -4.49 -6.36
CA VAL A 31 7.68 -5.41 -5.23
C VAL A 31 9.03 -5.71 -4.58
N ARG A 32 10.01 -6.10 -5.38
CA ARG A 32 11.34 -6.45 -4.85
C ARG A 32 11.99 -5.28 -4.12
N GLU A 33 11.94 -4.10 -4.72
CA GLU A 33 12.51 -2.89 -4.12
C GLU A 33 11.80 -2.55 -2.81
N SER A 34 10.48 -2.73 -2.75
CA SER A 34 9.72 -2.46 -1.54
C SER A 34 10.09 -3.41 -0.40
N ILE A 35 10.30 -4.69 -0.70
CA ILE A 35 10.71 -5.68 0.30
C ILE A 35 12.12 -5.36 0.82
N LEU A 36 13.04 -4.96 -0.08
CA LEU A 36 14.38 -4.55 0.33
C LEU A 36 14.33 -3.31 1.21
N GLU A 37 13.50 -2.33 0.86
CA GLU A 37 13.32 -1.12 1.67
C GLU A 37 12.82 -1.46 3.07
N ALA A 38 11.86 -2.38 3.18
CA ALA A 38 11.36 -2.84 4.46
C ALA A 38 12.47 -3.46 5.32
N ALA A 39 13.36 -4.22 4.70
CA ALA A 39 14.48 -4.86 5.41
C ALA A 39 15.52 -3.83 5.89
N GLU A 40 15.68 -2.73 5.16
CA GLU A 40 16.61 -1.67 5.50
C GLU A 40 16.06 -0.72 6.57
N GLU A 41 14.77 -0.76 6.84
CA GLU A 41 14.10 0.12 7.79
C GLU A 41 13.29 -0.67 8.80
N PRO A 42 13.96 -1.45 9.68
CA PRO A 42 13.27 -2.34 10.61
C PRO A 42 12.35 -1.62 11.60
N ASP A 43 12.64 -0.36 11.95
CA ASP A 43 11.81 0.41 12.87
C ASP A 43 10.45 0.78 12.30
N ALA A 44 10.27 0.68 10.99
CA ALA A 44 8.97 0.89 10.37
C ALA A 44 8.01 -0.25 10.67
N GLN A 45 8.50 -1.41 11.12
CA GLN A 45 7.68 -2.58 11.45
C GLN A 45 6.77 -2.97 10.29
N ALA A 46 7.38 -3.14 9.11
CA ALA A 46 6.63 -3.41 7.89
C ALA A 46 5.96 -4.78 7.90
N LEU A 47 4.71 -4.81 7.46
CA LEU A 47 4.00 -6.04 7.12
C LEU A 47 3.58 -5.93 5.66
N TYR A 48 3.69 -7.02 4.91
CA TYR A 48 3.33 -6.99 3.50
C TYR A 48 2.78 -8.31 3.01
N TRP A 49 1.97 -8.23 1.95
CA TRP A 49 1.28 -9.39 1.38
C TRP A 49 1.17 -9.25 -0.13
N ALA A 50 1.08 -10.38 -0.80
CA ALA A 50 0.62 -10.42 -2.19
C ALA A 50 -0.90 -10.29 -2.21
N ILE A 51 -1.41 -9.56 -3.17
CA ILE A 51 -2.85 -9.40 -3.39
C ILE A 51 -3.26 -10.40 -4.46
N TYR A 52 -4.26 -11.22 -4.17
CA TYR A 52 -4.76 -12.24 -5.08
C TYR A 52 -6.20 -11.99 -5.46
N ASP A 53 -6.53 -12.27 -6.72
CA ASP A 53 -7.91 -12.46 -7.16
C ASP A 53 -8.04 -13.96 -7.43
N GLU A 54 -8.77 -14.67 -6.55
CA GLU A 54 -8.83 -16.12 -6.52
C GLU A 54 -7.40 -16.70 -6.46
N GLU A 55 -6.93 -17.38 -7.49
CA GLU A 55 -5.60 -17.97 -7.51
C GLU A 55 -4.57 -17.14 -8.30
N THR A 56 -4.96 -15.94 -8.73
CA THR A 56 -4.09 -15.09 -9.56
C THR A 56 -3.51 -13.95 -8.75
N PRO A 57 -2.17 -13.80 -8.67
CA PRO A 57 -1.59 -12.62 -8.04
C PRO A 57 -1.82 -11.39 -8.91
N VAL A 58 -2.35 -10.33 -8.31
CA VAL A 58 -2.68 -9.09 -9.04
C VAL A 58 -1.99 -7.86 -8.48
N GLY A 59 -1.38 -7.94 -7.29
CA GLY A 59 -0.73 -6.79 -6.68
C GLY A 59 0.03 -7.11 -5.42
N PHE A 60 0.42 -6.05 -4.73
CA PHE A 60 1.23 -6.11 -3.52
C PHE A 60 0.84 -4.95 -2.60
N VAL A 61 0.79 -5.20 -1.31
CA VAL A 61 0.48 -4.15 -0.32
C VAL A 61 1.44 -4.27 0.86
N MET A 62 1.92 -3.13 1.36
CA MET A 62 2.80 -3.05 2.52
C MET A 62 2.35 -1.92 3.43
N ILE A 63 2.31 -2.21 4.73
CA ILE A 63 1.99 -1.21 5.75
C ILE A 63 3.14 -1.09 6.73
N ALA A 64 3.27 0.09 7.35
CA ALA A 64 4.07 0.28 8.55
C ALA A 64 3.06 0.18 9.70
N ASP A 65 3.21 -0.84 10.54
CA ASP A 65 2.20 -1.15 11.56
C ASP A 65 2.48 -0.42 12.87
N GLU A 66 3.09 -1.08 13.83
CA GLU A 66 3.44 -0.46 15.10
C GLU A 66 4.91 -0.04 15.03
N VAL A 67 5.14 1.23 14.70
CA VAL A 67 6.48 1.71 14.42
C VAL A 67 7.35 1.76 15.70
N GLY A 68 8.65 1.56 15.51
CA GLY A 68 9.61 1.48 16.61
C GLY A 68 10.29 2.79 17.00
N GLY A 69 9.91 3.90 16.40
CA GLY A 69 10.56 5.17 16.68
C GLY A 69 9.83 6.37 16.14
N PRO A 70 10.33 7.59 16.42
CA PRO A 70 9.66 8.84 16.05
C PRO A 70 9.75 9.19 14.56
N ASP A 71 10.59 8.49 13.80
CA ASP A 71 10.81 8.79 12.39
C ASP A 71 9.72 8.24 11.48
N TYR A 72 8.79 7.46 12.03
CA TYR A 72 7.74 6.81 11.25
C TYR A 72 6.37 7.11 11.85
N ILE A 73 5.36 7.04 10.99
CA ILE A 73 3.96 7.18 11.40
C ILE A 73 3.35 5.78 11.47
N ALA A 74 2.78 5.43 12.63
CA ALA A 74 2.14 4.13 12.83
C ALA A 74 0.89 3.99 11.96
N HIS A 75 0.58 2.76 11.57
CA HIS A 75 -0.63 2.41 10.81
C HIS A 75 -0.66 3.14 9.47
N PHE A 76 0.48 3.09 8.77
CA PHE A 76 0.71 3.82 7.53
C PHE A 76 0.68 2.85 6.35
N LEU A 77 -0.14 3.17 5.36
CA LEU A 77 -0.12 2.43 4.09
C LEU A 77 1.13 2.88 3.32
N TRP A 78 2.13 2.04 3.28
CA TRP A 78 3.44 2.39 2.72
C TRP A 78 3.51 2.13 1.23
N LYS A 79 3.02 0.97 0.78
CA LYS A 79 3.03 0.60 -0.65
C LYS A 79 1.71 -0.06 -1.01
N LEU A 80 1.15 0.33 -2.14
CA LEU A 80 0.01 -0.36 -2.75
C LEU A 80 0.24 -0.39 -4.24
N LEU A 81 0.41 -1.58 -4.79
CA LEU A 81 0.68 -1.80 -6.20
C LEU A 81 -0.36 -2.75 -6.76
N ILE A 82 -1.05 -2.32 -7.83
CA ILE A 82 -1.89 -3.21 -8.64
C ILE A 82 -1.25 -3.29 -10.02
N ASP A 83 -0.98 -4.49 -10.48
CA ASP A 83 -0.37 -4.72 -11.78
C ASP A 83 -1.17 -4.06 -12.90
N GLU A 84 -0.49 -3.51 -13.90
CA GLU A 84 -1.15 -2.74 -14.96
C GLU A 84 -2.23 -3.51 -15.70
N ARG A 85 -2.10 -4.83 -15.77
CA ARG A 85 -3.10 -5.68 -16.44
C ARG A 85 -4.40 -5.79 -15.66
N TYR A 86 -4.38 -5.47 -14.39
CA TYR A 86 -5.51 -5.70 -13.48
C TYR A 86 -6.07 -4.42 -12.89
N GLN A 87 -5.59 -3.26 -13.32
CA GLN A 87 -6.10 -1.98 -12.82
C GLN A 87 -7.51 -1.71 -13.30
N ARG A 88 -8.22 -0.81 -12.59
CA ARG A 88 -9.59 -0.37 -12.89
C ARG A 88 -10.62 -1.49 -12.80
N GLN A 89 -10.35 -2.51 -11.98
CA GLN A 89 -11.26 -3.62 -11.73
C GLN A 89 -11.69 -3.69 -10.26
N GLY A 90 -11.36 -2.67 -9.46
CA GLY A 90 -11.75 -2.61 -8.07
C GLY A 90 -10.82 -3.31 -7.09
N PHE A 91 -9.68 -3.82 -7.55
CA PHE A 91 -8.76 -4.55 -6.66
C PHE A 91 -8.10 -3.65 -5.62
N GLY A 92 -7.78 -2.40 -5.99
CA GLY A 92 -7.23 -1.44 -5.04
C GLY A 92 -8.20 -1.13 -3.91
N THR A 93 -9.46 -0.88 -4.24
CA THR A 93 -10.51 -0.62 -3.27
C THR A 93 -10.73 -1.83 -2.37
N ALA A 94 -10.81 -3.02 -2.95
CA ALA A 94 -11.00 -4.24 -2.18
C ALA A 94 -9.82 -4.48 -1.23
N THR A 95 -8.60 -4.17 -1.66
CA THR A 95 -7.41 -4.29 -0.82
C THR A 95 -7.47 -3.32 0.35
N LEU A 96 -7.85 -2.06 0.10
CA LEU A 96 -8.00 -1.08 1.17
C LEU A 96 -9.06 -1.54 2.18
N ASP A 97 -10.16 -2.14 1.71
CA ASP A 97 -11.18 -2.68 2.60
C ASP A 97 -10.58 -3.74 3.55
N LEU A 98 -9.71 -4.61 3.03
CA LEU A 98 -9.05 -5.64 3.84
C LEU A 98 -8.08 -5.03 4.85
N ILE A 99 -7.32 -4.01 4.45
CA ILE A 99 -6.38 -3.33 5.35
C ILE A 99 -7.15 -2.57 6.44
N VAL A 100 -8.22 -1.87 6.07
CA VAL A 100 -9.08 -1.18 7.05
C VAL A 100 -9.64 -2.18 8.05
N GLU A 101 -10.11 -3.34 7.59
CA GLU A 101 -10.63 -4.39 8.47
C GLU A 101 -9.54 -4.92 9.39
N TYR A 102 -8.33 -5.11 8.88
CA TYR A 102 -7.18 -5.53 9.68
C TYR A 102 -6.92 -4.55 10.83
N PHE A 103 -6.91 -3.25 10.53
CA PHE A 103 -6.70 -2.24 11.56
C PHE A 103 -7.90 -2.13 12.51
N ARG A 104 -9.13 -2.21 11.99
CA ARG A 104 -10.34 -2.15 12.82
C ARG A 104 -10.36 -3.27 13.84
N ASN A 105 -9.98 -4.48 13.45
CA ASN A 105 -9.92 -5.64 14.34
C ASN A 105 -8.86 -5.49 15.43
N ARG A 106 -7.93 -4.57 15.26
CA ARG A 106 -6.90 -4.27 16.26
C ARG A 106 -7.17 -2.96 16.99
N GLU A 107 -8.39 -2.45 16.86
CA GLU A 107 -8.86 -1.23 17.52
C GLU A 107 -8.10 0.04 17.09
N VAL A 108 -7.52 0.03 15.90
CA VAL A 108 -6.89 1.20 15.29
C VAL A 108 -7.98 2.09 14.71
N ARG A 109 -7.93 3.39 15.02
CA ARG A 109 -8.96 4.35 14.63
C ARG A 109 -8.58 5.24 13.47
N THR A 110 -7.31 5.30 13.12
CA THR A 110 -6.83 6.18 12.05
C THR A 110 -5.72 5.48 11.29
N MET A 111 -5.81 5.50 9.96
CA MET A 111 -4.69 5.07 9.13
C MET A 111 -4.24 6.21 8.23
N TRP A 112 -3.00 6.15 7.80
CA TRP A 112 -2.35 7.20 7.04
C TRP A 112 -1.76 6.65 5.75
N THR A 113 -1.57 7.53 4.78
CA THR A 113 -0.77 7.25 3.61
C THR A 113 -0.21 8.56 3.08
N SER A 114 0.66 8.49 2.09
CA SER A 114 1.17 9.67 1.41
C SER A 114 1.42 9.37 -0.05
N ALA A 115 1.42 10.41 -0.87
CA ALA A 115 1.77 10.29 -2.27
C ALA A 115 2.14 11.67 -2.82
N GLU A 116 3.03 11.69 -3.82
CA GLU A 116 3.32 12.89 -4.56
C GLU A 116 2.17 13.20 -5.51
N GLN A 117 1.93 14.50 -5.75
CA GLN A 117 0.95 14.91 -6.75
C GLN A 117 1.54 14.82 -8.16
N GLY A 118 0.67 14.77 -9.15
CA GLY A 118 1.07 14.74 -10.53
C GLY A 118 0.24 13.76 -11.35
N GLU A 119 0.45 13.78 -12.66
CA GLU A 119 -0.23 12.85 -13.55
C GLU A 119 0.15 11.42 -13.22
N GLY A 120 -0.84 10.56 -13.05
CA GLY A 120 -0.63 9.16 -12.65
C GLY A 120 -0.55 8.95 -11.14
N SER A 121 -0.65 10.02 -10.34
CA SER A 121 -0.60 9.93 -8.89
C SER A 121 -1.81 9.21 -8.31
N PRO A 122 -1.63 8.42 -7.24
CA PRO A 122 -2.75 7.74 -6.58
C PRO A 122 -3.54 8.64 -5.63
N VAL A 123 -3.21 9.93 -5.47
CA VAL A 123 -3.90 10.83 -4.54
C VAL A 123 -5.41 10.83 -4.78
N ALA A 124 -5.85 10.99 -6.03
CA ALA A 124 -7.28 11.01 -6.35
C ALA A 124 -7.99 9.71 -5.96
N PHE A 125 -7.32 8.57 -6.15
CA PHE A 125 -7.84 7.28 -5.75
C PHE A 125 -8.05 7.22 -4.23
N TYR A 126 -7.06 7.66 -3.45
CA TYR A 126 -7.18 7.68 -2.00
C TYR A 126 -8.30 8.63 -1.54
N GLU A 127 -8.41 9.80 -2.17
CA GLU A 127 -9.47 10.74 -1.81
C GLU A 127 -10.86 10.19 -2.11
N ARG A 128 -11.02 9.50 -3.22
CA ARG A 128 -12.29 8.84 -3.55
C ARG A 128 -12.64 7.74 -2.55
N TYR A 129 -11.63 7.05 -2.03
CA TYR A 129 -11.85 6.01 -1.02
C TYR A 129 -12.33 6.61 0.31
N GLY A 130 -11.94 7.83 0.62
CA GLY A 130 -12.35 8.49 1.85
C GLY A 130 -11.21 9.15 2.63
N PHE A 131 -9.97 9.04 2.13
CA PHE A 131 -8.85 9.74 2.75
C PHE A 131 -9.01 11.25 2.58
N LYS A 132 -8.55 12.01 3.57
CA LYS A 132 -8.53 13.46 3.54
C LYS A 132 -7.09 13.95 3.67
N ARG A 133 -6.79 15.03 2.98
CA ARG A 133 -5.46 15.65 3.07
C ARG A 133 -5.23 16.16 4.48
N ALA A 134 -4.07 15.82 5.03
CA ALA A 134 -3.72 16.12 6.41
C ALA A 134 -2.43 16.95 6.54
N GLY A 135 -1.91 17.43 5.41
CA GLY A 135 -0.70 18.27 5.38
C GLY A 135 0.29 17.78 4.33
N ASP A 136 1.45 18.40 4.35
CA ASP A 136 2.56 18.03 3.47
C ASP A 136 3.62 17.30 4.31
N LEU A 137 4.26 16.30 3.73
CA LEU A 137 5.40 15.64 4.36
C LEU A 137 6.69 16.26 3.83
N HIS A 138 7.29 15.62 2.82
CA HIS A 138 8.54 16.09 2.24
C HIS A 138 8.32 16.45 0.78
N GLY A 139 8.79 17.63 0.37
CA GLY A 139 8.67 18.07 -1.01
C GLY A 139 7.22 18.10 -1.46
N ASP A 140 6.91 17.36 -2.52
CA ASP A 140 5.57 17.32 -3.10
C ASP A 140 4.67 16.22 -2.52
N GLU A 141 5.13 15.51 -1.49
CA GLU A 141 4.30 14.47 -0.88
C GLU A 141 3.21 15.07 -0.02
N ILE A 142 1.99 14.57 -0.22
CA ILE A 142 0.82 14.94 0.55
C ILE A 142 0.53 13.83 1.54
N LEU A 143 0.36 14.21 2.79
CA LEU A 143 -0.08 13.29 3.85
C LEU A 143 -1.60 13.17 3.80
N LEU A 144 -2.09 11.94 3.85
CA LEU A 144 -3.52 11.64 3.78
C LEU A 144 -3.91 10.80 4.98
N ARG A 145 -5.11 11.04 5.50
CA ARG A 145 -5.62 10.38 6.70
C ARG A 145 -7.01 9.81 6.46
N LEU A 146 -7.24 8.61 6.98
CA LEU A 146 -8.55 7.96 6.95
C LEU A 146 -8.97 7.62 8.38
N GLU A 147 -10.17 8.08 8.77
CA GLU A 147 -10.76 7.68 10.04
C GLU A 147 -11.47 6.34 9.87
N ILE A 148 -11.19 5.42 10.78
CA ILE A 148 -11.78 4.08 10.78
C ILE A 148 -12.84 4.00 11.88
N SER A 149 -14.06 3.79 11.47
CA SER A 149 -15.19 3.74 12.42
C SER A 149 -15.49 2.32 12.88
#